data_d2ba908e83d266136a0e88984fd6dca6
#
_entry.id   d2ba908e83d266136a0e88984fd6dca6
#
_cell.length_a   1.000
_cell.length_b   1.000
_cell.length_c   1.000
_cell.angle_alpha   90.00
_cell.angle_beta   90.00
_cell.angle_gamma   90.00
#
_symmetry.space_group_name_H-M   'P 1'
#
loop_
_entity.id
_entity.type
_entity.pdbx_description
1 polymer ?
#
loop_
_entity_poly.entity_id
_entity_poly.type
_entity_poly.pdbx_seq_one_letter_code
_entity_poly.pdbx_strand_id
1 'polypeptide(L)'
;MSRPFVFINVAMSVDGKIDTFERHGASISSPADKARVDRLRAESDAVAVGGHTLLQEDPKLTGKSEQLRAQRVASGLPENPMKVGIVTRAAIAPHSNFLEAGPARVAIFTTTETTEEQIDALEARDASVFVLGQKRVDLSKTLEMLRELGVKLLMVEGGATLNFELLRLGLVDEVMAYVAPFIFGGALAPTLAAGDGLVRSAAVPMRLIKTEILDEDGGVVLHYALSK
;
A
#
# COMPACT_ATOMS: atom_id res chain seq x y z
N MET A 1 7.73 4.15 20.11
CA MET A 1 6.67 3.46 19.37
C MET A 1 7.26 2.16 18.84
N SER A 2 6.59 1.03 19.02
CA SER A 2 7.04 -0.29 18.58
C SER A 2 6.82 -0.57 17.08
N ARG A 3 6.04 0.27 16.37
CA ARG A 3 5.74 0.18 14.95
C ARG A 3 5.86 1.54 14.23
N PRO A 4 5.98 1.58 12.90
CA PRO A 4 5.89 2.83 12.14
C PRO A 4 4.51 3.48 12.28
N PHE A 5 4.42 4.76 11.93
CA PHE A 5 3.16 5.40 11.61
C PHE A 5 2.67 4.86 10.26
N VAL A 6 1.43 4.39 10.21
CA VAL A 6 0.84 3.71 9.04
C VAL A 6 -0.32 4.51 8.50
N PHE A 7 -0.25 4.89 7.24
CA PHE A 7 -1.40 5.46 6.56
C PHE A 7 -1.75 4.67 5.29
N ILE A 8 -3.04 4.49 5.06
CA ILE A 8 -3.57 3.93 3.82
C ILE A 8 -3.81 5.09 2.85
N ASN A 9 -3.29 4.98 1.64
CA ASN A 9 -3.64 5.85 0.53
C ASN A 9 -4.36 5.05 -0.56
N VAL A 10 -5.53 5.50 -0.95
CA VAL A 10 -6.35 4.80 -1.92
C VAL A 10 -7.08 5.78 -2.83
N ALA A 11 -7.23 5.43 -4.11
CA ALA A 11 -8.13 6.09 -5.03
C ALA A 11 -9.38 5.21 -5.22
N MET A 12 -10.56 5.82 -5.19
CA MET A 12 -11.82 5.11 -5.38
C MET A 12 -12.82 5.95 -6.17
N SER A 13 -13.79 5.30 -6.80
CA SER A 13 -14.97 5.96 -7.38
C SER A 13 -15.92 6.49 -6.29
N VAL A 14 -16.91 7.30 -6.66
CA VAL A 14 -17.94 7.82 -5.72
C VAL A 14 -18.67 6.70 -4.97
N ASP A 15 -18.88 5.56 -5.61
CA ASP A 15 -19.48 4.36 -5.01
C ASP A 15 -18.48 3.45 -4.28
N GLY A 16 -17.27 3.96 -3.99
CA GLY A 16 -16.26 3.31 -3.14
C GLY A 16 -15.50 2.15 -3.79
N LYS A 17 -15.49 2.06 -5.12
CA LYS A 17 -14.78 1.00 -5.84
C LYS A 17 -13.34 1.44 -6.14
N ILE A 18 -12.39 0.55 -5.84
CA ILE A 18 -10.96 0.75 -6.09
C ILE A 18 -10.46 0.08 -7.38
N ASP A 19 -11.34 -0.66 -8.04
CA ASP A 19 -11.13 -1.26 -9.35
C ASP A 19 -12.49 -1.65 -9.95
N THR A 20 -12.52 -2.06 -11.21
CA THR A 20 -13.69 -2.67 -11.85
C THR A 20 -13.90 -4.12 -11.39
N PHE A 21 -15.01 -4.72 -11.81
CA PHE A 21 -15.26 -6.15 -11.56
C PHE A 21 -14.24 -7.07 -12.25
N GLU A 22 -13.56 -6.60 -13.30
CA GLU A 22 -12.51 -7.33 -14.03
C GLU A 22 -11.21 -7.45 -13.26
N ARG A 23 -10.93 -6.52 -12.31
CA ARG A 23 -9.76 -6.52 -11.43
C ARG A 23 -8.40 -6.49 -12.16
N HIS A 24 -8.30 -5.65 -13.18
CA HIS A 24 -7.08 -5.47 -13.97
C HIS A 24 -6.31 -4.18 -13.66
N GLY A 25 -6.63 -3.50 -12.56
CA GLY A 25 -5.98 -2.26 -12.17
C GLY A 25 -6.52 -1.04 -12.92
N ALA A 26 -7.79 -0.68 -12.70
CA ALA A 26 -8.39 0.49 -13.33
C ALA A 26 -7.71 1.79 -12.90
N SER A 27 -7.43 2.67 -13.87
CA SER A 27 -6.88 3.99 -13.59
C SER A 27 -7.97 4.92 -13.04
N ILE A 28 -7.97 5.13 -11.72
CA ILE A 28 -8.94 5.98 -11.02
C ILE A 28 -8.40 7.39 -10.79
N SER A 29 -7.14 7.47 -10.42
CA SER A 29 -6.48 8.73 -10.06
C SER A 29 -6.39 9.70 -11.23
N SER A 30 -6.81 10.95 -11.01
CA SER A 30 -6.56 12.07 -11.92
C SER A 30 -5.06 12.40 -11.99
N PRO A 31 -4.62 13.25 -12.93
CA PRO A 31 -3.24 13.75 -12.96
C PRO A 31 -2.83 14.45 -11.65
N ALA A 32 -3.75 15.20 -11.04
CA ALA A 32 -3.52 15.89 -9.76
C ALA A 32 -3.34 14.89 -8.62
N ASP A 33 -4.17 13.83 -8.56
CA ASP A 33 -4.02 12.77 -7.57
C ASP A 33 -2.74 11.96 -7.79
N LYS A 34 -2.37 11.65 -9.03
CA LYS A 34 -1.08 10.99 -9.35
C LYS A 34 0.11 11.80 -8.84
N ALA A 35 0.07 13.12 -8.99
CA ALA A 35 1.11 14.01 -8.47
C ALA A 35 1.11 14.05 -6.92
N ARG A 36 -0.08 13.98 -6.28
CA ARG A 36 -0.21 13.85 -4.83
C ARG A 36 0.39 12.53 -4.33
N VAL A 37 0.05 11.41 -4.96
CA VAL A 37 0.61 10.08 -4.62
C VAL A 37 2.13 10.08 -4.73
N ASP A 38 2.68 10.71 -5.76
CA ASP A 38 4.13 10.80 -5.94
C ASP A 38 4.81 11.57 -4.78
N ARG A 39 4.20 12.66 -4.31
CA ARG A 39 4.67 13.38 -3.10
C ARG A 39 4.58 12.51 -1.85
N LEU A 40 3.47 11.80 -1.63
CA LEU A 40 3.31 10.91 -0.48
C LEU A 40 4.35 9.78 -0.47
N ARG A 41 4.66 9.21 -1.63
CA ARG A 41 5.77 8.25 -1.76
C ARG A 41 7.11 8.89 -1.41
N ALA A 42 7.35 10.11 -1.89
CA ALA A 42 8.59 10.83 -1.60
C ALA A 42 8.75 11.18 -0.11
N GLU A 43 7.68 11.36 0.62
CA GLU A 43 7.68 11.63 2.06
C GLU A 43 7.78 10.36 2.92
N SER A 44 7.44 9.19 2.36
CA SER A 44 7.41 7.92 3.07
C SER A 44 8.77 7.23 3.13
N ASP A 45 9.04 6.50 4.22
CA ASP A 45 10.22 5.63 4.33
C ASP A 45 10.01 4.33 3.54
N ALA A 46 8.75 3.84 3.51
CA ALA A 46 8.40 2.62 2.80
C ALA A 46 6.98 2.71 2.20
N VAL A 47 6.76 1.95 1.11
CA VAL A 47 5.46 1.79 0.45
C VAL A 47 5.12 0.31 0.38
N ALA A 48 3.97 -0.08 0.93
CA ALA A 48 3.53 -1.47 1.03
C ALA A 48 2.32 -1.77 0.15
N VAL A 49 2.32 -2.98 -0.42
CA VAL A 49 1.18 -3.55 -1.15
C VAL A 49 0.92 -4.99 -0.73
N GLY A 50 -0.34 -5.42 -0.80
CA GLY A 50 -0.77 -6.79 -0.56
C GLY A 50 -0.60 -7.70 -1.77
N GLY A 51 -0.77 -9.01 -1.55
CA GLY A 51 -0.45 -10.05 -2.52
C GLY A 51 -1.14 -9.92 -3.87
N HIS A 52 -2.43 -9.56 -3.93
CA HIS A 52 -3.13 -9.39 -5.21
C HIS A 52 -2.49 -8.27 -6.04
N THR A 53 -2.34 -7.09 -5.46
CA THR A 53 -1.71 -5.93 -6.11
C THR A 53 -0.28 -6.26 -6.52
N LEU A 54 0.48 -6.91 -5.65
CA LEU A 54 1.86 -7.30 -5.93
C LEU A 54 1.99 -8.25 -7.13
N LEU A 55 1.15 -9.31 -7.16
CA LEU A 55 1.30 -10.41 -8.12
C LEU A 55 0.56 -10.18 -9.45
N GLN A 56 -0.51 -9.37 -9.46
CA GLN A 56 -1.34 -9.14 -10.65
C GLN A 56 -1.06 -7.79 -11.32
N GLU A 57 -0.79 -6.75 -10.52
CA GLU A 57 -0.59 -5.40 -11.06
C GLU A 57 0.90 -5.06 -11.24
N ASP A 58 1.79 -5.81 -10.59
CA ASP A 58 3.25 -5.64 -10.64
C ASP A 58 3.71 -4.16 -10.51
N PRO A 59 3.37 -3.48 -9.40
CA PRO A 59 3.55 -2.06 -9.26
C PRO A 59 5.02 -1.68 -9.04
N LYS A 60 5.46 -0.58 -9.63
CA LYS A 60 6.83 -0.06 -9.48
C LYS A 60 7.12 0.47 -8.07
N LEU A 61 6.14 1.06 -7.40
CA LEU A 61 6.22 1.72 -6.07
C LEU A 61 7.33 2.78 -5.93
N THR A 62 7.82 3.30 -7.03
CA THR A 62 8.88 4.33 -7.07
C THR A 62 8.28 5.72 -7.25
N GLY A 63 9.03 6.75 -6.85
CA GLY A 63 8.73 8.14 -7.19
C GLY A 63 8.92 8.39 -8.69
N LYS A 64 7.95 9.05 -9.34
CA LYS A 64 8.02 9.40 -10.76
C LYS A 64 8.75 10.71 -11.00
N SER A 65 8.57 11.70 -10.11
CA SER A 65 9.18 13.00 -10.20
C SER A 65 10.67 12.95 -9.88
N GLU A 66 11.50 13.31 -10.85
CA GLU A 66 12.95 13.43 -10.67
C GLU A 66 13.29 14.45 -9.57
N GLN A 67 12.56 15.57 -9.53
CA GLN A 67 12.72 16.59 -8.51
C GLN A 67 12.49 16.04 -7.09
N LEU A 68 11.43 15.26 -6.88
CA LEU A 68 11.13 14.67 -5.57
C LEU A 68 12.18 13.64 -5.17
N ARG A 69 12.68 12.83 -6.11
CA ARG A 69 13.78 11.90 -5.86
C ARG A 69 15.06 12.63 -5.48
N ALA A 70 15.40 13.69 -6.20
CA ALA A 70 16.57 14.52 -5.88
C ALA A 70 16.46 15.19 -4.51
N GLN A 71 15.26 15.64 -4.10
CA GLN A 71 15.01 16.18 -2.75
C GLN A 71 15.22 15.13 -1.66
N ARG A 72 14.80 13.88 -1.88
CA ARG A 72 15.08 12.78 -0.95
C ARG A 72 16.58 12.59 -0.74
N VAL A 73 17.34 12.49 -1.85
CA VAL A 73 18.81 12.31 -1.80
C VAL A 73 19.47 13.50 -1.10
N ALA A 74 19.07 14.73 -1.40
CA ALA A 74 19.56 15.93 -0.72
C ALA A 74 19.27 15.94 0.80
N SER A 75 18.22 15.24 1.24
CA SER A 75 17.86 15.07 2.65
C SER A 75 18.54 13.84 3.30
N GLY A 76 19.47 13.17 2.62
CA GLY A 76 20.17 11.99 3.12
C GLY A 76 19.34 10.70 3.10
N LEU A 77 18.22 10.68 2.36
CA LEU A 77 17.37 9.51 2.19
C LEU A 77 17.71 8.77 0.89
N PRO A 78 17.39 7.46 0.78
CA PRO A 78 17.45 6.76 -0.50
C PRO A 78 16.56 7.44 -1.55
N GLU A 79 16.94 7.35 -2.83
CA GLU A 79 16.21 7.95 -3.96
C GLU A 79 14.73 7.56 -3.99
N ASN A 80 14.43 6.30 -3.67
CA ASN A 80 13.06 5.80 -3.56
C ASN A 80 12.79 5.24 -2.16
N PRO A 81 11.53 5.23 -1.70
CA PRO A 81 11.14 4.52 -0.49
C PRO A 81 11.40 3.02 -0.62
N MET A 82 11.54 2.32 0.51
CA MET A 82 11.59 0.86 0.54
C MET A 82 10.29 0.30 -0.04
N LYS A 83 10.40 -0.65 -0.97
CA LYS A 83 9.26 -1.38 -1.50
C LYS A 83 8.93 -2.56 -0.60
N VAL A 84 7.68 -2.68 -0.18
CA VAL A 84 7.25 -3.73 0.75
C VAL A 84 6.15 -4.56 0.12
N GLY A 85 6.40 -5.84 -0.04
CA GLY A 85 5.41 -6.84 -0.46
C GLY A 85 4.90 -7.65 0.73
N ILE A 86 3.58 -7.74 0.94
CA ILE A 86 2.97 -8.56 1.97
C ILE A 86 2.09 -9.60 1.31
N VAL A 87 2.55 -10.85 1.27
CA VAL A 87 1.95 -11.89 0.42
C VAL A 87 2.01 -13.26 1.08
N THR A 88 0.95 -14.06 0.99
CA THR A 88 0.93 -15.41 1.57
C THR A 88 1.98 -16.31 0.89
N ARG A 89 2.02 -16.30 -0.44
CA ARG A 89 3.01 -17.03 -1.25
C ARG A 89 3.70 -16.07 -2.22
N ALA A 90 5.01 -15.92 -2.08
CA ALA A 90 5.81 -14.97 -2.84
C ALA A 90 6.21 -15.51 -4.23
N ALA A 91 5.21 -15.83 -5.07
CA ALA A 91 5.43 -16.26 -6.45
C ALA A 91 5.65 -15.06 -7.39
N ILE A 92 6.63 -14.22 -7.06
CA ILE A 92 6.96 -12.98 -7.79
C ILE A 92 7.87 -13.35 -8.97
N ALA A 93 7.56 -12.83 -10.16
CA ALA A 93 8.38 -13.05 -11.34
C ALA A 93 9.76 -12.39 -11.17
N PRO A 94 10.88 -13.07 -11.52
CA PRO A 94 12.24 -12.53 -11.33
C PRO A 94 12.49 -11.18 -12.03
N HIS A 95 11.77 -10.88 -13.09
CA HIS A 95 11.86 -9.64 -13.87
C HIS A 95 10.63 -8.74 -13.69
N SER A 96 10.01 -8.81 -12.50
CA SER A 96 8.88 -7.93 -12.18
C SER A 96 9.31 -6.48 -12.03
N ASN A 97 8.40 -5.55 -12.35
CA ASN A 97 8.61 -4.13 -12.07
C ASN A 97 8.81 -3.87 -10.56
N PHE A 98 8.15 -4.67 -9.71
CA PHE A 98 8.31 -4.56 -8.26
C PHE A 98 9.76 -4.81 -7.84
N LEU A 99 10.46 -5.76 -8.41
CA LEU A 99 11.87 -6.03 -8.12
C LEU A 99 12.81 -5.05 -8.82
N GLU A 100 12.62 -4.81 -10.12
CA GLU A 100 13.61 -4.15 -10.98
C GLU A 100 13.47 -2.63 -11.08
N ALA A 101 12.29 -2.05 -10.83
CA ALA A 101 12.08 -0.62 -11.05
C ALA A 101 12.80 0.24 -10.00
N GLY A 102 13.76 1.05 -10.47
CA GLY A 102 14.50 2.06 -9.71
C GLY A 102 15.39 1.51 -8.60
N PRO A 103 16.36 2.27 -8.12
CA PRO A 103 17.14 1.91 -6.95
C PRO A 103 16.26 2.04 -5.69
N ALA A 104 15.87 0.91 -5.11
CA ALA A 104 15.10 0.86 -3.86
C ALA A 104 15.40 -0.43 -3.11
N ARG A 105 15.42 -0.37 -1.77
CA ARG A 105 15.42 -1.59 -0.96
C ARG A 105 14.09 -2.31 -1.15
N VAL A 106 14.12 -3.64 -1.19
CA VAL A 106 12.92 -4.48 -1.31
C VAL A 106 12.83 -5.38 -0.08
N ALA A 107 11.67 -5.39 0.59
CA ALA A 107 11.35 -6.28 1.68
C ALA A 107 10.06 -7.05 1.37
N ILE A 108 10.09 -8.37 1.51
CA ILE A 108 8.96 -9.25 1.24
C ILE A 108 8.63 -10.01 2.51
N PHE A 109 7.41 -9.81 3.00
CA PHE A 109 6.85 -10.52 4.16
C PHE A 109 5.90 -11.59 3.65
N THR A 110 6.19 -12.84 4.01
CA THR A 110 5.48 -14.00 3.46
C THR A 110 5.22 -15.05 4.53
N THR A 111 4.69 -16.20 4.13
CA THR A 111 4.39 -17.33 5.01
C THR A 111 5.19 -18.57 4.61
N THR A 112 5.06 -19.63 5.39
CA THR A 112 5.66 -20.93 5.08
C THR A 112 5.10 -21.59 3.80
N GLU A 113 4.11 -20.99 3.14
CA GLU A 113 3.64 -21.42 1.81
C GLU A 113 4.59 -20.99 0.68
N THR A 114 5.53 -20.07 0.94
CA THR A 114 6.62 -19.73 0.01
C THR A 114 7.74 -20.76 0.14
N THR A 115 8.11 -21.36 -0.97
CA THR A 115 9.14 -22.40 -0.98
C THR A 115 10.54 -21.79 -0.81
N GLU A 116 11.52 -22.59 -0.32
CA GLU A 116 12.92 -22.17 -0.20
C GLU A 116 13.46 -21.70 -1.56
N GLU A 117 13.13 -22.41 -2.65
CA GLU A 117 13.51 -22.05 -4.02
C GLU A 117 12.98 -20.66 -4.45
N GLN A 118 11.76 -20.29 -4.01
CA GLN A 118 11.21 -18.97 -4.24
C GLN A 118 11.91 -17.90 -3.40
N ILE A 119 12.28 -18.21 -2.16
CA ILE A 119 13.04 -17.32 -1.28
C ILE A 119 14.42 -17.06 -1.89
N ASP A 120 15.17 -18.11 -2.23
CA ASP A 120 16.49 -18.02 -2.83
C ASP A 120 16.49 -17.18 -4.12
N ALA A 121 15.46 -17.37 -4.96
CA ALA A 121 15.32 -16.62 -6.20
C ALA A 121 15.07 -15.11 -5.96
N LEU A 122 14.38 -14.74 -4.87
CA LEU A 122 14.13 -13.37 -4.49
C LEU A 122 15.36 -12.73 -3.83
N GLU A 123 16.05 -13.47 -2.96
CA GLU A 123 17.28 -13.02 -2.30
C GLU A 123 18.42 -12.84 -3.30
N ALA A 124 18.50 -13.66 -4.35
CA ALA A 124 19.43 -13.47 -5.47
C ALA A 124 19.18 -12.15 -6.25
N ARG A 125 18.05 -11.46 -5.98
CA ARG A 125 17.67 -10.14 -6.52
C ARG A 125 17.77 -9.02 -5.49
N ASP A 126 18.58 -9.21 -4.45
CA ASP A 126 18.77 -8.26 -3.34
C ASP A 126 17.49 -7.94 -2.56
N ALA A 127 16.44 -8.77 -2.65
CA ALA A 127 15.26 -8.66 -1.83
C ALA A 127 15.49 -9.32 -0.46
N SER A 128 15.09 -8.65 0.62
CA SER A 128 15.05 -9.26 1.95
C SER A 128 13.73 -9.99 2.14
N VAL A 129 13.75 -11.29 2.41
CA VAL A 129 12.55 -12.12 2.58
C VAL A 129 12.38 -12.53 4.04
N PHE A 130 11.17 -12.29 4.58
CA PHE A 130 10.84 -12.60 5.97
C PHE A 130 9.63 -13.51 6.03
N VAL A 131 9.80 -14.72 6.57
CA VAL A 131 8.71 -15.68 6.75
C VAL A 131 8.04 -15.44 8.10
N LEU A 132 6.88 -14.80 8.10
CA LEU A 132 6.13 -14.39 9.30
C LEU A 132 4.72 -14.96 9.32
N GLY A 133 4.59 -16.26 9.48
CA GLY A 133 3.32 -16.95 9.61
C GLY A 133 3.23 -18.22 8.77
N GLN A 134 2.10 -18.92 8.90
CA GLN A 134 1.85 -20.17 8.16
C GLN A 134 0.89 -19.98 6.99
N LYS A 135 -0.36 -19.54 7.28
CA LYS A 135 -1.43 -19.31 6.28
C LYS A 135 -1.65 -17.82 5.99
N ARG A 136 -1.28 -16.96 6.91
CA ARG A 136 -1.39 -15.50 6.79
C ARG A 136 -0.16 -14.87 7.41
N VAL A 137 0.31 -13.79 6.82
CA VAL A 137 1.41 -13.00 7.36
C VAL A 137 0.97 -12.33 8.67
N ASP A 138 1.80 -12.41 9.71
CA ASP A 138 1.59 -11.69 10.97
C ASP A 138 1.88 -10.20 10.75
N LEU A 139 0.84 -9.40 10.58
CA LEU A 139 0.94 -7.97 10.28
C LEU A 139 1.53 -7.16 11.45
N SER A 140 1.29 -7.59 12.69
CA SER A 140 1.87 -6.91 13.86
C SER A 140 3.39 -7.06 13.87
N LYS A 141 3.88 -8.29 13.70
CA LYS A 141 5.32 -8.57 13.58
C LYS A 141 5.94 -7.93 12.33
N THR A 142 5.20 -7.88 11.23
CA THR A 142 5.64 -7.18 10.02
C THR A 142 5.93 -5.71 10.31
N LEU A 143 5.03 -5.02 11.01
CA LEU A 143 5.24 -3.61 11.35
C LEU A 143 6.37 -3.41 12.38
N GLU A 144 6.51 -4.31 13.36
CA GLU A 144 7.65 -4.28 14.28
C GLU A 144 8.98 -4.40 13.55
N MET A 145 9.09 -5.38 12.64
CA MET A 145 10.29 -5.60 11.83
C MET A 145 10.57 -4.44 10.87
N LEU A 146 9.55 -3.86 10.25
CA LEU A 146 9.72 -2.64 9.45
C LEU A 146 10.28 -1.48 10.30
N ARG A 147 9.85 -1.37 11.55
CA ARG A 147 10.40 -0.38 12.48
C ARG A 147 11.88 -0.64 12.79
N GLU A 148 12.27 -1.89 12.99
CA GLU A 148 13.67 -2.31 13.18
C GLU A 148 14.52 -2.04 11.93
N LEU A 149 13.95 -2.19 10.74
CA LEU A 149 14.59 -1.83 9.46
C LEU A 149 14.70 -0.32 9.22
N GLY A 150 14.25 0.52 10.18
CA GLY A 150 14.36 1.97 10.15
C GLY A 150 13.13 2.70 9.59
N VAL A 151 12.06 1.99 9.22
CA VAL A 151 10.82 2.60 8.71
C VAL A 151 10.09 3.34 9.85
N LYS A 152 9.85 4.62 9.69
CA LYS A 152 9.07 5.47 10.61
C LYS A 152 7.70 5.80 10.05
N LEU A 153 7.61 6.01 8.74
CA LEU A 153 6.40 6.33 7.99
C LEU A 153 6.17 5.29 6.90
N LEU A 154 5.08 4.53 7.02
CA LEU A 154 4.67 3.51 6.07
C LEU A 154 3.41 3.96 5.32
N MET A 155 3.51 4.08 4.01
CA MET A 155 2.38 4.23 3.11
C MET A 155 1.88 2.85 2.68
N VAL A 156 0.58 2.59 2.77
CA VAL A 156 -0.05 1.36 2.26
C VAL A 156 -0.92 1.73 1.06
N GLU A 157 -0.61 1.17 -0.10
CA GLU A 157 -1.34 1.40 -1.36
C GLU A 157 -2.34 0.27 -1.70
N GLY A 158 -2.68 -0.52 -0.71
CA GLY A 158 -3.67 -1.58 -0.89
C GLY A 158 -3.03 -2.97 -1.06
N GLY A 159 -3.69 -4.08 -1.59
CA GLY A 159 -5.12 -4.09 -1.95
C GLY A 159 -6.13 -4.17 -0.79
N ALA A 160 -7.37 -4.30 -1.18
CA ALA A 160 -8.53 -4.25 -0.29
C ALA A 160 -8.46 -5.19 0.92
N THR A 161 -7.96 -6.41 0.73
CA THR A 161 -7.82 -7.40 1.82
C THR A 161 -6.76 -6.96 2.84
N LEU A 162 -5.61 -6.45 2.38
CA LEU A 162 -4.57 -5.92 3.28
C LEU A 162 -5.09 -4.72 4.07
N ASN A 163 -5.79 -3.80 3.40
CA ASN A 163 -6.40 -2.65 4.05
C ASN A 163 -7.37 -3.07 5.16
N PHE A 164 -8.26 -4.04 4.86
CA PHE A 164 -9.22 -4.55 5.83
C PHE A 164 -8.53 -5.16 7.06
N GLU A 165 -7.53 -6.02 6.86
CA GLU A 165 -6.84 -6.68 7.97
C GLU A 165 -6.08 -5.67 8.84
N LEU A 166 -5.38 -4.70 8.23
CA LEU A 166 -4.70 -3.64 8.98
C LEU A 166 -5.68 -2.78 9.79
N LEU A 167 -6.83 -2.40 9.20
CA LEU A 167 -7.88 -1.64 9.88
C LEU A 167 -8.49 -2.44 11.03
N ARG A 168 -8.86 -3.69 10.79
CA ARG A 168 -9.46 -4.60 11.78
C ARG A 168 -8.54 -4.83 12.99
N LEU A 169 -7.24 -4.88 12.77
CA LEU A 169 -6.23 -5.07 13.82
C LEU A 169 -5.83 -3.77 14.54
N GLY A 170 -6.38 -2.62 14.15
CA GLY A 170 -6.01 -1.31 14.73
C GLY A 170 -4.57 -0.89 14.40
N LEU A 171 -4.03 -1.34 13.28
CA LEU A 171 -2.65 -1.11 12.86
C LEU A 171 -2.49 0.09 11.93
N VAL A 172 -3.56 0.81 11.64
CA VAL A 172 -3.59 2.02 10.80
C VAL A 172 -3.75 3.25 11.69
N ASP A 173 -3.07 4.33 11.36
CA ASP A 173 -3.20 5.62 12.03
C ASP A 173 -4.08 6.59 11.22
N GLU A 174 -3.95 6.59 9.88
CA GLU A 174 -4.69 7.49 8.99
C GLU A 174 -5.13 6.79 7.69
N VAL A 175 -6.20 7.34 7.09
CA VAL A 175 -6.67 6.94 5.76
C VAL A 175 -6.83 8.19 4.91
N MET A 176 -6.18 8.21 3.76
CA MET A 176 -6.31 9.21 2.71
C MET A 176 -7.00 8.60 1.51
N ALA A 177 -8.24 9.00 1.24
CA ALA A 177 -9.03 8.49 0.12
C ALA A 177 -9.27 9.59 -0.91
N TYR A 178 -8.73 9.41 -2.12
CA TYR A 178 -9.15 10.20 -3.27
C TYR A 178 -10.44 9.61 -3.83
N VAL A 179 -11.48 10.41 -3.90
CA VAL A 179 -12.78 10.05 -4.47
C VAL A 179 -12.89 10.69 -5.84
N ALA A 180 -12.80 9.87 -6.87
CA ALA A 180 -12.93 10.31 -8.26
C ALA A 180 -14.40 10.53 -8.64
N PRO A 181 -14.75 11.54 -9.46
CA PRO A 181 -16.12 11.94 -9.75
C PRO A 181 -16.81 11.05 -10.79
N PHE A 182 -16.74 9.72 -10.60
CA PHE A 182 -17.44 8.74 -11.44
C PHE A 182 -17.85 7.51 -10.63
N ILE A 183 -18.63 6.63 -11.25
CA ILE A 183 -19.18 5.39 -10.66
C ILE A 183 -18.77 4.20 -11.52
N PHE A 184 -18.27 3.14 -10.89
CA PHE A 184 -18.05 1.85 -11.54
C PHE A 184 -19.23 0.91 -11.36
N GLY A 185 -19.88 0.90 -10.19
CA GLY A 185 -20.87 -0.11 -9.85
C GLY A 185 -20.28 -1.52 -9.66
N GLY A 186 -21.13 -2.53 -9.79
CA GLY A 186 -20.73 -3.95 -9.73
C GLY A 186 -20.58 -4.49 -8.32
N ALA A 187 -21.36 -5.55 -8.00
CA ALA A 187 -21.31 -6.19 -6.69
C ALA A 187 -19.95 -6.87 -6.40
N LEU A 188 -19.24 -7.32 -7.43
CA LEU A 188 -17.95 -8.02 -7.32
C LEU A 188 -16.75 -7.08 -7.45
N ALA A 189 -16.96 -5.81 -7.81
CA ALA A 189 -15.90 -4.82 -7.86
C ALA A 189 -15.35 -4.54 -6.45
N PRO A 190 -14.01 -4.56 -6.23
CA PRO A 190 -13.43 -4.40 -4.92
C PRO A 190 -13.65 -2.99 -4.37
N THR A 191 -13.76 -2.89 -3.05
CA THR A 191 -13.87 -1.64 -2.32
C THR A 191 -12.58 -1.32 -1.57
N LEU A 192 -12.50 -0.15 -0.93
CA LEU A 192 -11.35 0.26 -0.12
C LEU A 192 -10.88 -0.83 0.87
N ALA A 193 -11.82 -1.54 1.48
CA ALA A 193 -11.56 -2.61 2.44
C ALA A 193 -12.47 -3.82 2.13
N ALA A 194 -11.88 -4.97 1.83
CA ALA A 194 -12.59 -6.22 1.54
C ALA A 194 -12.16 -7.32 2.52
N GLY A 195 -13.13 -8.10 2.97
CA GLY A 195 -12.96 -9.19 3.94
C GLY A 195 -14.33 -9.66 4.41
N ASP A 196 -14.38 -10.34 5.56
CA ASP A 196 -15.63 -10.85 6.14
C ASP A 196 -16.57 -9.74 6.63
N GLY A 197 -16.08 -8.48 6.62
CA GLY A 197 -16.81 -7.34 7.13
C GLY A 197 -16.84 -7.25 8.66
N LEU A 198 -17.40 -6.15 9.16
CA LEU A 198 -17.55 -5.92 10.60
C LEU A 198 -19.01 -5.59 10.91
N VAL A 199 -19.50 -6.10 12.05
CA VAL A 199 -20.78 -5.66 12.58
C VAL A 199 -20.69 -4.21 13.05
N ARG A 200 -21.83 -3.49 13.15
CA ARG A 200 -21.85 -2.06 13.50
C ARG A 200 -21.11 -1.73 14.80
N SER A 201 -21.19 -2.60 15.80
CA SER A 201 -20.50 -2.43 17.09
C SER A 201 -18.97 -2.59 17.02
N ALA A 202 -18.47 -3.26 15.98
CA ALA A 202 -17.03 -3.48 15.74
C ALA A 202 -16.49 -2.58 14.61
N ALA A 203 -17.31 -1.69 14.05
CA ALA A 203 -16.88 -0.78 12.99
C ALA A 203 -15.73 0.11 13.47
N VAL A 204 -14.71 0.27 12.63
CA VAL A 204 -13.52 1.08 12.94
C VAL A 204 -13.91 2.57 12.92
N PRO A 205 -13.87 3.28 14.06
CA PRO A 205 -14.24 4.69 14.10
C PRO A 205 -13.13 5.55 13.51
N MET A 206 -13.52 6.56 12.74
CA MET A 206 -12.61 7.53 12.14
C MET A 206 -13.10 8.95 12.36
N ARG A 207 -12.18 9.89 12.48
CA ARG A 207 -12.44 11.33 12.56
C ARG A 207 -11.87 12.03 11.32
N LEU A 208 -12.70 12.78 10.62
CA LEU A 208 -12.27 13.58 9.48
C LEU A 208 -11.28 14.66 9.95
N ILE A 209 -10.11 14.72 9.31
CA ILE A 209 -9.07 15.72 9.55
C ILE A 209 -9.19 16.84 8.52
N LYS A 210 -9.27 16.48 7.24
CA LYS A 210 -9.25 17.42 6.12
C LYS A 210 -10.10 16.90 4.96
N THR A 211 -10.67 17.82 4.23
CA THR A 211 -11.28 17.60 2.91
C THR A 211 -10.66 18.59 1.93
N GLU A 212 -10.32 18.13 0.74
CA GLU A 212 -9.70 18.95 -0.30
C GLU A 212 -10.28 18.60 -1.67
N ILE A 213 -10.81 19.61 -2.40
CA ILE A 213 -11.13 19.47 -3.82
C ILE A 213 -9.80 19.53 -4.56
N LEU A 214 -9.44 18.47 -5.25
CA LEU A 214 -8.09 18.29 -5.77
C LEU A 214 -7.95 18.73 -7.23
N ASP A 215 -9.02 18.62 -8.00
CA ASP A 215 -9.03 18.92 -9.43
C ASP A 215 -10.34 19.59 -9.88
N GLU A 216 -10.33 20.16 -11.09
CA GLU A 216 -11.47 20.91 -11.66
C GLU A 216 -12.69 20.02 -11.91
N ASP A 217 -12.49 18.72 -12.15
CA ASP A 217 -13.56 17.76 -12.37
C ASP A 217 -14.28 17.35 -11.07
N GLY A 218 -13.78 17.83 -9.91
CA GLY A 218 -14.40 17.64 -8.60
C GLY A 218 -13.92 16.40 -7.86
N GLY A 219 -12.76 15.86 -8.20
CA GLY A 219 -12.08 14.84 -7.40
C GLY A 219 -11.74 15.36 -6.01
N VAL A 220 -12.10 14.61 -4.96
CA VAL A 220 -11.99 15.03 -3.56
C VAL A 220 -11.07 14.10 -2.79
N VAL A 221 -10.15 14.66 -2.01
CA VAL A 221 -9.38 13.90 -1.01
C VAL A 221 -10.04 14.02 0.35
N LEU A 222 -10.37 12.88 0.94
CA LEU A 222 -10.83 12.76 2.32
C LEU A 222 -9.69 12.21 3.16
N HIS A 223 -9.32 12.94 4.21
CA HIS A 223 -8.27 12.54 5.13
C HIS A 223 -8.85 12.29 6.52
N TYR A 224 -8.73 11.06 7.00
CA TYR A 224 -9.25 10.61 8.29
C TYR A 224 -8.12 10.12 9.20
N ALA A 225 -8.21 10.45 10.51
CA ALA A 225 -7.47 9.76 11.56
C ALA A 225 -8.34 8.66 12.16
N LEU A 226 -7.72 7.53 12.50
CA LEU A 226 -8.39 6.51 13.30
C LEU A 226 -8.45 6.96 14.77
N SER A 227 -9.62 6.78 15.38
CA SER A 227 -9.79 7.02 16.81
C SER A 227 -9.21 5.84 17.58
N LYS A 228 -8.24 6.12 18.45
CA LYS A 228 -7.65 5.13 19.37
C LYS A 228 -8.56 4.91 20.56
#